data_a05dda2c6d5cf3d37c6e1a5a37acef1b
#
_entry.id   a05dda2c6d5cf3d37c6e1a5a37acef1b
#
_cell.length_a   1.000
_cell.length_b   1.000
_cell.length_c   1.000
_cell.angle_alpha   90.00
_cell.angle_beta   90.00
_cell.angle_gamma   90.00
#
_symmetry.space_group_name_H-M   'P 1'
#
loop_
_entity.id
_entity.type
_entity.pdbx_description
1 polymer ?
#
loop_
_entity_poly.entity_id
_entity_poly.type
_entity_poly.pdbx_seq_one_letter_code
_entity_poly.pdbx_strand_id
1 'polypeptide(L)'
;MRILLIALICYSTLSFGQDNAQAQTKQLSAGQILSLHYARSYQAALRYNDYGAAKNALYNLIVENPQNDSLLYSLSLLYFQTQNFTSAALTAQDVITLNPENLSAIEIAAVAFDNIGAKDKALEQYETLYLKSDDFQTLYKMAFLQYDMKRYAESKTNADILLNKKELADLKASFDEDGVQKEYPIKVALLNLKGLIAQAQGDNKTAESLYNQALAISPDFKMAKDNLASLKK
;
A
#
# COMPACT_ATOMS: atom_id res chain seq x y z
N MET A 1 41.48 -36.44 70.55
CA MET A 1 42.60 -35.48 70.49
C MET A 1 42.37 -34.59 69.27
N ARG A 2 41.95 -33.37 69.50
CA ARG A 2 41.58 -32.39 68.47
C ARG A 2 42.76 -31.45 68.24
N ILE A 3 43.22 -31.43 67.00
CA ILE A 3 44.27 -30.50 66.54
C ILE A 3 43.57 -29.29 65.91
N LEU A 4 43.74 -28.14 66.54
CA LEU A 4 43.27 -26.84 65.99
C LEU A 4 44.34 -26.34 65.02
N LEU A 5 43.98 -26.16 63.76
CA LEU A 5 44.79 -25.45 62.75
C LEU A 5 44.30 -23.99 62.70
N ILE A 6 45.16 -23.09 63.12
CA ILE A 6 44.92 -21.62 62.99
C ILE A 6 45.42 -21.23 61.63
N ALA A 7 44.48 -20.86 60.74
CA ALA A 7 44.81 -20.26 59.47
C ALA A 7 44.88 -18.73 59.60
N LEU A 8 46.06 -18.20 59.34
CA LEU A 8 46.36 -16.79 59.28
C LEU A 8 45.76 -16.19 58.00
N ILE A 9 44.71 -15.41 58.10
CA ILE A 9 44.15 -14.70 56.94
C ILE A 9 44.87 -13.37 56.82
N CYS A 10 45.73 -13.23 55.78
CA CYS A 10 46.26 -11.94 55.34
C CYS A 10 45.14 -11.13 54.68
N TYR A 11 44.71 -10.09 55.33
CA TYR A 11 43.84 -9.08 54.70
C TYR A 11 44.66 -8.21 53.74
N SER A 12 44.60 -8.51 52.44
CA SER A 12 44.98 -7.56 51.42
C SER A 12 43.79 -6.65 51.16
N THR A 13 43.85 -5.41 51.56
CA THR A 13 42.89 -4.35 51.21
C THR A 13 43.03 -4.05 49.74
N LEU A 14 42.23 -4.75 48.91
CA LEU A 14 41.95 -4.32 47.55
C LEU A 14 40.95 -3.15 47.67
N SER A 15 41.45 -1.95 47.52
CA SER A 15 40.62 -0.76 47.26
C SER A 15 40.00 -0.90 45.87
N PHE A 16 38.80 -1.44 45.84
CA PHE A 16 37.95 -1.31 44.65
C PHE A 16 37.57 0.17 44.56
N GLY A 17 38.17 0.87 43.61
CA GLY A 17 37.64 2.14 43.16
C GLY A 17 36.22 1.90 42.72
N GLN A 18 35.26 2.40 43.47
CA GLN A 18 33.88 2.54 43.00
C GLN A 18 33.89 3.62 41.92
N ASP A 19 34.11 3.22 40.68
CA ASP A 19 33.62 3.99 39.55
C ASP A 19 32.10 4.05 39.69
N ASN A 20 31.61 5.10 40.31
CA ASN A 20 30.23 5.51 40.30
C ASN A 20 29.87 5.92 38.85
N ALA A 21 29.80 5.00 37.96
CA ALA A 21 28.98 5.12 36.76
C ALA A 21 27.55 5.15 37.25
N GLN A 22 27.11 6.29 37.78
CA GLN A 22 25.70 6.64 37.89
C GLN A 22 25.17 6.62 36.46
N ALA A 23 24.63 5.47 36.06
CA ALA A 23 23.70 5.42 34.94
C ALA A 23 22.59 6.41 35.31
N GLN A 24 22.70 7.64 34.80
CA GLN A 24 21.62 8.62 34.88
C GLN A 24 20.44 7.98 34.16
N THR A 25 19.56 7.34 34.90
CA THR A 25 18.24 6.96 34.42
C THR A 25 17.57 8.28 34.07
N LYS A 26 17.62 8.62 32.76
CA LYS A 26 17.02 9.83 32.22
C LYS A 26 15.51 9.76 32.53
N GLN A 27 15.10 10.51 33.54
CA GLN A 27 13.71 10.57 33.95
C GLN A 27 12.91 11.15 32.79
N LEU A 28 11.92 10.40 32.33
CA LEU A 28 11.05 10.83 31.21
C LEU A 28 10.27 12.09 31.68
N SER A 29 10.14 13.05 30.78
CA SER A 29 9.25 14.19 30.98
C SER A 29 7.79 13.74 31.02
N ALA A 30 6.90 14.56 31.57
CA ALA A 30 5.46 14.27 31.59
C ALA A 30 4.90 14.05 30.17
N GLY A 31 5.33 14.85 29.19
CA GLY A 31 4.93 14.67 27.78
C GLY A 31 5.42 13.34 27.21
N GLN A 32 6.65 12.92 27.51
CA GLN A 32 7.16 11.62 27.07
C GLN A 32 6.39 10.45 27.70
N ILE A 33 6.01 10.56 28.97
CA ILE A 33 5.18 9.54 29.64
C ILE A 33 3.81 9.46 28.98
N LEU A 34 3.20 10.61 28.66
CA LEU A 34 1.90 10.67 28.00
C LEU A 34 1.94 10.08 26.59
N SER A 35 2.93 10.45 25.78
CA SER A 35 3.13 9.87 24.45
C SER A 35 3.35 8.36 24.51
N LEU A 36 4.12 7.86 25.49
CA LEU A 36 4.30 6.43 25.69
C LEU A 36 2.99 5.73 26.07
N HIS A 37 2.16 6.38 26.90
CA HIS A 37 0.84 5.87 27.26
C HIS A 37 -0.05 5.72 26.02
N TYR A 38 -0.14 6.74 25.18
CA TYR A 38 -0.94 6.67 23.95
C TYR A 38 -0.39 5.65 22.94
N ALA A 39 0.93 5.52 22.81
CA ALA A 39 1.55 4.51 21.96
C ALA A 39 1.19 3.09 22.41
N ARG A 40 1.21 2.83 23.73
CA ARG A 40 0.77 1.54 24.29
C ARG A 40 -0.73 1.30 24.10
N SER A 41 -1.54 2.35 24.27
CA SER A 41 -2.98 2.29 24.01
C SER A 41 -3.29 1.95 22.56
N TYR A 42 -2.57 2.57 21.61
CA TYR A 42 -2.66 2.25 20.19
C TYR A 42 -2.34 0.78 19.90
N GLN A 43 -1.22 0.27 20.43
CA GLN A 43 -0.83 -1.13 20.22
C GLN A 43 -1.85 -2.11 20.85
N ALA A 44 -2.34 -1.80 22.05
CA ALA A 44 -3.36 -2.61 22.69
C ALA A 44 -4.67 -2.64 21.89
N ALA A 45 -5.11 -1.49 21.38
CA ALA A 45 -6.31 -1.38 20.57
C ALA A 45 -6.19 -2.18 19.25
N LEU A 46 -5.05 -2.11 18.56
CA LEU A 46 -4.78 -2.92 17.37
C LEU A 46 -4.82 -4.42 17.67
N ARG A 47 -4.22 -4.84 18.79
CA ARG A 47 -4.23 -6.25 19.21
C ARG A 47 -5.63 -6.82 19.36
N TYR A 48 -6.59 -6.00 19.78
CA TYR A 48 -7.98 -6.39 19.97
C TYR A 48 -8.91 -5.97 18.83
N ASN A 49 -8.36 -5.49 17.71
CA ASN A 49 -9.11 -4.97 16.55
C ASN A 49 -10.08 -3.83 16.93
N ASP A 50 -9.78 -3.07 17.99
CA ASP A 50 -10.53 -1.87 18.36
C ASP A 50 -9.99 -0.67 17.59
N TYR A 51 -10.40 -0.56 16.33
CA TYR A 51 -9.96 0.53 15.45
C TYR A 51 -10.44 1.92 15.91
N GLY A 52 -11.50 1.99 16.70
CA GLY A 52 -11.98 3.23 17.30
C GLY A 52 -10.99 3.75 18.35
N ALA A 53 -10.62 2.92 19.32
CA ALA A 53 -9.61 3.25 20.33
C ALA A 53 -8.23 3.49 19.69
N ALA A 54 -7.85 2.72 18.65
CA ALA A 54 -6.60 2.92 17.93
C ALA A 54 -6.54 4.31 17.28
N LYS A 55 -7.59 4.76 16.60
CA LYS A 55 -7.67 6.11 16.01
C LYS A 55 -7.55 7.20 17.08
N ASN A 56 -8.26 7.07 18.19
CA ASN A 56 -8.19 8.05 19.27
C ASN A 56 -6.78 8.17 19.84
N ALA A 57 -6.10 7.06 20.03
CA ALA A 57 -4.71 7.06 20.51
C ALA A 57 -3.77 7.73 19.50
N LEU A 58 -3.94 7.47 18.19
CA LEU A 58 -3.17 8.13 17.13
C LEU A 58 -3.42 9.64 17.09
N TYR A 59 -4.67 10.11 17.23
CA TYR A 59 -4.96 11.54 17.28
C TYR A 59 -4.21 12.22 18.43
N ASN A 60 -4.21 11.63 19.65
CA ASN A 60 -3.47 12.19 20.76
C ASN A 60 -1.95 12.24 20.47
N LEU A 61 -1.39 11.20 19.84
CA LEU A 61 0.02 11.20 19.45
C LEU A 61 0.34 12.25 18.38
N ILE A 62 -0.54 12.44 17.40
CA ILE A 62 -0.39 13.44 16.33
C ILE A 62 -0.46 14.85 16.89
N VAL A 63 -1.37 15.13 17.83
CA VAL A 63 -1.45 16.44 18.50
C VAL A 63 -0.14 16.79 19.22
N GLU A 64 0.48 15.82 19.89
CA GLU A 64 1.78 16.01 20.54
C GLU A 64 2.96 16.12 19.56
N ASN A 65 2.83 15.49 18.37
CA ASN A 65 3.89 15.40 17.37
C ASN A 65 3.36 15.61 15.95
N PRO A 66 2.86 16.79 15.58
CA PRO A 66 2.14 17.02 14.32
C PRO A 66 3.01 16.88 13.05
N GLN A 67 4.33 16.94 13.18
CA GLN A 67 5.29 16.78 12.09
C GLN A 67 5.80 15.34 11.94
N ASN A 68 5.24 14.39 12.68
CA ASN A 68 5.63 12.99 12.59
C ASN A 68 4.81 12.30 11.50
N ASP A 69 5.39 12.16 10.30
CA ASP A 69 4.78 11.51 9.14
C ASP A 69 4.40 10.06 9.40
N SER A 70 5.14 9.35 10.25
CA SER A 70 4.85 7.94 10.59
C SER A 70 3.55 7.77 11.38
N LEU A 71 3.19 8.74 12.21
CA LEU A 71 1.90 8.73 12.93
C LEU A 71 0.74 8.99 11.97
N LEU A 72 0.89 9.98 11.09
CA LEU A 72 -0.08 10.26 10.04
C LEU A 72 -0.22 9.08 9.06
N TYR A 73 0.90 8.44 8.69
CA TYR A 73 0.88 7.23 7.88
C TYR A 73 0.09 6.11 8.57
N SER A 74 0.34 5.88 9.86
CA SER A 74 -0.40 4.87 10.63
C SER A 74 -1.91 5.17 10.66
N LEU A 75 -2.29 6.45 10.74
CA LEU A 75 -3.69 6.87 10.70
C LEU A 75 -4.30 6.67 9.29
N SER A 76 -3.57 7.02 8.23
CA SER A 76 -4.02 6.80 6.84
C SER A 76 -4.23 5.33 6.55
N LEU A 77 -3.32 4.47 6.99
CA LEU A 77 -3.42 3.02 6.85
C LEU A 77 -4.64 2.47 7.61
N LEU A 78 -4.89 2.95 8.82
CA LEU A 78 -6.03 2.54 9.63
C LEU A 78 -7.36 2.93 8.98
N TYR A 79 -7.44 4.14 8.42
CA TYR A 79 -8.60 4.57 7.63
C TYR A 79 -8.78 3.72 6.37
N PHE A 80 -7.69 3.40 5.69
CA PHE A 80 -7.72 2.56 4.50
C PHE A 80 -8.22 1.14 4.82
N GLN A 81 -7.68 0.51 5.86
CA GLN A 81 -8.10 -0.81 6.33
C GLN A 81 -9.58 -0.87 6.76
N THR A 82 -10.09 0.23 7.29
CA THR A 82 -11.50 0.35 7.68
C THR A 82 -12.38 0.90 6.55
N GLN A 83 -11.88 0.95 5.32
CA GLN A 83 -12.56 1.42 4.11
C GLN A 83 -13.10 2.87 4.21
N ASN A 84 -12.56 3.67 5.12
CA ASN A 84 -12.85 5.09 5.18
C ASN A 84 -11.94 5.86 4.20
N PHE A 85 -12.18 5.63 2.91
CA PHE A 85 -11.29 6.08 1.84
C PHE A 85 -11.15 7.60 1.77
N THR A 86 -12.18 8.38 2.09
CA THR A 86 -12.06 9.85 2.13
C THR A 86 -11.01 10.30 3.16
N SER A 87 -11.10 9.76 4.38
CA SER A 87 -10.13 10.09 5.44
C SER A 87 -8.74 9.51 5.13
N ALA A 88 -8.68 8.32 4.54
CA ALA A 88 -7.42 7.71 4.12
C ALA A 88 -6.70 8.59 3.08
N ALA A 89 -7.41 9.07 2.06
CA ALA A 89 -6.84 9.94 1.03
C ALA A 89 -6.31 11.26 1.62
N LEU A 90 -7.08 11.91 2.49
CA LEU A 90 -6.68 13.18 3.11
C LEU A 90 -5.45 13.01 4.01
N THR A 91 -5.47 12.01 4.91
CA THR A 91 -4.32 11.76 5.79
C THR A 91 -3.09 11.30 5.03
N ALA A 92 -3.24 10.52 3.96
CA ALA A 92 -2.12 10.14 3.10
C ALA A 92 -1.51 11.36 2.38
N GLN A 93 -2.33 12.35 1.95
CA GLN A 93 -1.82 13.61 1.40
C GLN A 93 -1.03 14.41 2.42
N ASP A 94 -1.45 14.44 3.70
CA ASP A 94 -0.68 15.06 4.76
C ASP A 94 0.68 14.38 4.93
N VAL A 95 0.74 13.03 4.87
CA VAL A 95 2.00 12.28 4.86
C VAL A 95 2.87 12.69 3.69
N ILE A 96 2.33 12.71 2.46
CA ILE A 96 3.07 13.05 1.24
C ILE A 96 3.62 14.49 1.32
N THR A 97 2.89 15.40 1.96
CA THR A 97 3.34 16.79 2.18
C THR A 97 4.57 16.85 3.08
N LEU A 98 4.63 16.01 4.12
CA LEU A 98 5.77 15.95 5.05
C LEU A 98 6.92 15.10 4.49
N ASN A 99 6.59 14.05 3.77
CA ASN A 99 7.53 13.06 3.23
C ASN A 99 7.13 12.63 1.81
N PRO A 100 7.50 13.38 0.77
CA PRO A 100 7.15 13.09 -0.62
C PRO A 100 7.73 11.76 -1.15
N GLU A 101 8.68 11.15 -0.44
CA GLU A 101 9.29 9.87 -0.80
C GLU A 101 8.57 8.65 -0.18
N ASN A 102 7.50 8.86 0.57
CA ASN A 102 6.74 7.77 1.16
C ASN A 102 5.82 7.11 0.11
N LEU A 103 6.37 6.11 -0.60
CA LEU A 103 5.66 5.39 -1.67
C LEU A 103 4.36 4.73 -1.17
N SER A 104 4.36 4.22 0.04
CA SER A 104 3.16 3.58 0.62
C SER A 104 2.03 4.59 0.88
N ALA A 105 2.37 5.82 1.28
CA ALA A 105 1.36 6.88 1.42
C ALA A 105 0.82 7.31 0.05
N ILE A 106 1.67 7.42 -0.97
CA ILE A 106 1.25 7.71 -2.34
C ILE A 106 0.30 6.61 -2.86
N GLU A 107 0.62 5.34 -2.60
CA GLU A 107 -0.25 4.23 -2.98
C GLU A 107 -1.61 4.27 -2.27
N ILE A 108 -1.61 4.52 -0.94
CA ILE A 108 -2.86 4.68 -0.18
C ILE A 108 -3.70 5.83 -0.76
N ALA A 109 -3.08 6.97 -1.06
CA ALA A 109 -3.78 8.11 -1.65
C ALA A 109 -4.38 7.75 -3.01
N ALA A 110 -3.60 7.13 -3.90
CA ALA A 110 -4.04 6.71 -5.22
C ALA A 110 -5.26 5.79 -5.16
N VAL A 111 -5.16 4.70 -4.38
CA VAL A 111 -6.24 3.72 -4.25
C VAL A 111 -7.46 4.32 -3.54
N ALA A 112 -7.25 5.15 -2.53
CA ALA A 112 -8.34 5.78 -1.80
C ALA A 112 -9.10 6.79 -2.67
N PHE A 113 -8.39 7.61 -3.48
CA PHE A 113 -9.03 8.51 -4.45
C PHE A 113 -9.79 7.75 -5.52
N ASP A 114 -9.27 6.64 -6.01
CA ASP A 114 -9.96 5.79 -6.98
C ASP A 114 -11.27 5.23 -6.39
N ASN A 115 -11.23 4.71 -5.17
CA ASN A 115 -12.42 4.18 -4.49
C ASN A 115 -13.52 5.22 -4.23
N ILE A 116 -13.18 6.49 -4.03
CA ILE A 116 -14.20 7.57 -3.88
C ILE A 116 -14.57 8.22 -5.22
N GLY A 117 -14.07 7.71 -6.35
CA GLY A 117 -14.38 8.20 -7.69
C GLY A 117 -13.66 9.49 -8.08
N ALA A 118 -12.67 9.95 -7.30
CA ALA A 118 -11.84 11.13 -7.59
C ALA A 118 -10.72 10.76 -8.59
N LYS A 119 -11.12 10.32 -9.79
CA LYS A 119 -10.23 9.66 -10.78
C LYS A 119 -9.04 10.52 -11.19
N ASP A 120 -9.20 11.84 -11.34
CA ASP A 120 -8.08 12.72 -11.69
C ASP A 120 -7.00 12.72 -10.61
N LYS A 121 -7.41 12.79 -9.33
CA LYS A 121 -6.48 12.74 -8.20
C LYS A 121 -5.84 11.36 -8.04
N ALA A 122 -6.62 10.30 -8.27
CA ALA A 122 -6.08 8.94 -8.26
C ALA A 122 -4.99 8.77 -9.32
N LEU A 123 -5.24 9.23 -10.54
CA LEU A 123 -4.29 9.13 -11.64
C LEU A 123 -3.01 9.92 -11.35
N GLU A 124 -3.11 11.15 -10.82
CA GLU A 124 -1.95 11.96 -10.40
C GLU A 124 -1.06 11.20 -9.39
N GLN A 125 -1.67 10.54 -8.41
CA GLN A 125 -0.92 9.78 -7.43
C GLN A 125 -0.32 8.49 -8.04
N TYR A 126 -1.04 7.79 -8.91
CA TYR A 126 -0.50 6.64 -9.63
C TYR A 126 0.66 7.03 -10.56
N GLU A 127 0.57 8.16 -11.27
CA GLU A 127 1.65 8.69 -12.11
C GLU A 127 2.90 8.97 -11.25
N THR A 128 2.72 9.62 -10.11
CA THR A 128 3.81 9.89 -9.16
C THR A 128 4.44 8.58 -8.64
N LEU A 129 3.60 7.62 -8.28
CA LEU A 129 4.05 6.32 -7.79
C LEU A 129 4.85 5.57 -8.87
N TYR A 130 4.35 5.54 -10.10
CA TYR A 130 5.02 4.89 -11.22
C TYR A 130 6.37 5.52 -11.55
N LEU A 131 6.44 6.86 -11.58
CA LEU A 131 7.70 7.57 -11.82
C LEU A 131 8.77 7.28 -10.78
N LYS A 132 8.37 6.98 -9.54
CA LYS A 132 9.31 6.68 -8.45
C LYS A 132 9.66 5.20 -8.33
N SER A 133 8.79 4.29 -8.70
CA SER A 133 8.94 2.85 -8.45
C SER A 133 9.15 2.01 -9.71
N ASP A 134 8.80 2.52 -10.90
CA ASP A 134 8.71 1.76 -12.18
C ASP A 134 7.90 0.46 -12.03
N ASP A 135 6.94 0.45 -11.09
CA ASP A 135 6.15 -0.74 -10.79
C ASP A 135 5.09 -1.00 -11.87
N PHE A 136 5.10 -2.21 -12.43
CA PHE A 136 4.18 -2.58 -13.49
C PHE A 136 2.72 -2.68 -13.02
N GLN A 137 2.47 -3.00 -11.74
CA GLN A 137 1.10 -3.07 -11.20
C GLN A 137 0.47 -1.68 -11.18
N THR A 138 1.26 -0.67 -10.83
CA THR A 138 0.86 0.73 -10.91
C THR A 138 0.51 1.12 -12.35
N LEU A 139 1.39 0.78 -13.31
CA LEU A 139 1.13 1.05 -14.73
C LEU A 139 -0.12 0.33 -15.24
N TYR A 140 -0.38 -0.90 -14.77
CA TYR A 140 -1.58 -1.66 -15.09
C TYR A 140 -2.84 -0.94 -14.57
N LYS A 141 -2.84 -0.50 -13.31
CA LYS A 141 -3.96 0.28 -12.73
C LYS A 141 -4.19 1.57 -13.52
N MET A 142 -3.12 2.29 -13.86
CA MET A 142 -3.19 3.51 -14.69
C MET A 142 -3.84 3.25 -16.04
N ALA A 143 -3.49 2.17 -16.74
CA ALA A 143 -4.05 1.85 -18.05
C ALA A 143 -5.58 1.68 -17.99
N PHE A 144 -6.09 0.99 -16.98
CA PHE A 144 -7.54 0.82 -16.79
C PHE A 144 -8.23 2.11 -16.33
N LEU A 145 -7.65 2.84 -15.40
CA LEU A 145 -8.18 4.12 -14.92
C LEU A 145 -8.27 5.14 -16.07
N GLN A 146 -7.24 5.23 -16.92
CA GLN A 146 -7.24 6.10 -18.10
C GLN A 146 -8.32 5.69 -19.11
N TYR A 147 -8.58 4.39 -19.30
CA TYR A 147 -9.71 3.94 -20.12
C TYR A 147 -11.04 4.44 -19.55
N ASP A 148 -11.26 4.29 -18.25
CA ASP A 148 -12.46 4.75 -17.57
C ASP A 148 -12.67 6.27 -17.67
N MET A 149 -11.55 7.02 -17.72
CA MET A 149 -11.54 8.47 -17.92
C MET A 149 -11.64 8.86 -19.41
N LYS A 150 -11.80 7.91 -20.32
CA LYS A 150 -11.80 8.08 -21.79
C LYS A 150 -10.50 8.65 -22.35
N ARG A 151 -9.40 8.56 -21.60
CA ARG A 151 -8.04 8.93 -22.04
C ARG A 151 -7.44 7.77 -22.84
N TYR A 152 -8.10 7.39 -23.95
CA TYR A 152 -7.82 6.18 -24.71
C TYR A 152 -6.42 6.07 -25.27
N ALA A 153 -5.83 7.18 -25.73
CA ALA A 153 -4.48 7.18 -26.26
C ALA A 153 -3.43 6.79 -25.20
N GLU A 154 -3.56 7.32 -23.99
CA GLU A 154 -2.66 7.04 -22.88
C GLU A 154 -2.87 5.62 -22.35
N SER A 155 -4.12 5.21 -22.15
CA SER A 155 -4.48 3.84 -21.78
C SER A 155 -3.86 2.81 -22.75
N LYS A 156 -3.99 3.05 -24.07
CA LYS A 156 -3.40 2.19 -25.09
C LYS A 156 -1.88 2.15 -24.99
N THR A 157 -1.24 3.31 -24.81
CA THR A 157 0.21 3.39 -24.69
C THR A 157 0.71 2.58 -23.48
N ASN A 158 0.07 2.72 -22.33
CA ASN A 158 0.44 1.97 -21.13
C ASN A 158 0.19 0.46 -21.29
N ALA A 159 -0.92 0.08 -21.93
CA ALA A 159 -1.17 -1.33 -22.28
C ALA A 159 -0.12 -1.89 -23.23
N ASP A 160 0.35 -1.11 -24.22
CA ASP A 160 1.39 -1.51 -25.16
C ASP A 160 2.75 -1.66 -24.46
N ILE A 161 3.10 -0.76 -23.53
CA ILE A 161 4.31 -0.88 -22.70
C ILE A 161 4.28 -2.19 -21.92
N LEU A 162 3.17 -2.48 -21.24
CA LEU A 162 2.99 -3.69 -20.45
C LEU A 162 3.08 -4.96 -21.29
N LEU A 163 2.44 -4.99 -22.46
CA LEU A 163 2.47 -6.15 -23.36
C LEU A 163 3.88 -6.47 -23.90
N ASN A 164 4.76 -5.49 -23.94
CA ASN A 164 6.14 -5.65 -24.38
C ASN A 164 7.11 -6.05 -23.26
N LYS A 165 6.68 -5.99 -21.97
CA LYS A 165 7.52 -6.42 -20.84
C LYS A 165 7.50 -7.95 -20.73
N LYS A 166 8.65 -8.59 -20.96
CA LYS A 166 8.79 -10.06 -20.93
C LYS A 166 8.52 -10.65 -19.54
N GLU A 167 8.83 -9.89 -18.49
CA GLU A 167 8.64 -10.26 -17.10
C GLU A 167 7.17 -10.48 -16.74
N LEU A 168 6.24 -9.96 -17.53
CA LEU A 168 4.81 -10.08 -17.30
C LEU A 168 4.18 -11.29 -17.98
N ALA A 169 4.93 -12.06 -18.77
CA ALA A 169 4.40 -13.15 -19.58
C ALA A 169 3.63 -14.20 -18.74
N ASP A 170 4.14 -14.49 -17.54
CA ASP A 170 3.61 -15.52 -16.64
C ASP A 170 2.74 -14.95 -15.51
N LEU A 171 2.59 -13.64 -15.45
CA LEU A 171 1.79 -13.01 -14.40
C LEU A 171 0.29 -13.11 -14.69
N LYS A 172 -0.47 -13.29 -13.60
CA LYS A 172 -1.93 -13.41 -13.64
C LYS A 172 -2.59 -12.28 -12.88
N ALA A 173 -3.78 -11.91 -13.32
CA ALA A 173 -4.71 -11.05 -12.61
C ALA A 173 -5.96 -11.84 -12.25
N SER A 174 -6.53 -11.53 -11.07
CA SER A 174 -7.77 -12.14 -10.58
C SER A 174 -8.97 -11.32 -11.04
N PHE A 175 -10.02 -12.02 -11.48
CA PHE A 175 -11.28 -11.44 -11.94
C PHE A 175 -12.44 -12.13 -11.23
N ASP A 176 -13.42 -11.34 -10.82
CA ASP A 176 -14.69 -11.88 -10.35
C ASP A 176 -15.58 -12.19 -11.56
N GLU A 177 -15.89 -13.46 -11.74
CA GLU A 177 -16.83 -13.92 -12.75
C GLU A 177 -18.01 -14.60 -12.04
N ASP A 178 -19.12 -13.89 -11.91
CA ASP A 178 -20.35 -14.36 -11.29
C ASP A 178 -20.15 -14.84 -9.83
N GLY A 179 -19.32 -14.12 -9.05
CA GLY A 179 -18.99 -14.44 -7.65
C GLY A 179 -17.88 -15.47 -7.48
N VAL A 180 -17.25 -15.91 -8.57
CA VAL A 180 -16.11 -16.84 -8.56
C VAL A 180 -14.84 -16.10 -8.98
N GLN A 181 -13.84 -16.13 -8.11
CA GLN A 181 -12.53 -15.55 -8.45
C GLN A 181 -11.77 -16.49 -9.39
N LYS A 182 -11.45 -15.99 -10.57
CA LYS A 182 -10.65 -16.70 -11.58
C LYS A 182 -9.40 -15.91 -11.93
N GLU A 183 -8.32 -16.63 -12.17
CA GLU A 183 -7.05 -16.04 -12.56
C GLU A 183 -6.80 -16.23 -14.06
N TYR A 184 -6.46 -15.13 -14.72
CA TYR A 184 -6.07 -15.12 -16.12
C TYR A 184 -4.73 -14.42 -16.33
N PRO A 185 -3.95 -14.79 -17.35
CA PRO A 185 -2.73 -14.06 -17.70
C PRO A 185 -3.03 -12.56 -17.88
N ILE A 186 -2.19 -11.69 -17.33
CA ILE A 186 -2.33 -10.22 -17.50
C ILE A 186 -2.46 -9.83 -18.97
N LYS A 187 -1.75 -10.52 -19.84
CA LYS A 187 -1.84 -10.33 -21.30
C LYS A 187 -3.25 -10.42 -21.83
N VAL A 188 -4.06 -11.33 -21.30
CA VAL A 188 -5.48 -11.50 -21.71
C VAL A 188 -6.29 -10.25 -21.36
N ALA A 189 -6.10 -9.72 -20.14
CA ALA A 189 -6.76 -8.50 -19.68
C ALA A 189 -6.35 -7.27 -20.51
N LEU A 190 -5.06 -7.15 -20.83
CA LEU A 190 -4.53 -6.04 -21.63
C LEU A 190 -5.01 -6.10 -23.09
N LEU A 191 -5.09 -7.28 -23.68
CA LEU A 191 -5.68 -7.44 -25.02
C LEU A 191 -7.16 -7.08 -25.03
N ASN A 192 -7.90 -7.50 -24.00
CA ASN A 192 -9.29 -7.11 -23.83
C ASN A 192 -9.46 -5.60 -23.65
N LEU A 193 -8.63 -4.95 -22.82
CA LEU A 193 -8.62 -3.50 -22.65
C LEU A 193 -8.38 -2.76 -23.98
N LYS A 194 -7.41 -3.20 -24.76
CA LYS A 194 -7.16 -2.63 -26.10
C LYS A 194 -8.34 -2.85 -27.05
N GLY A 195 -9.02 -3.98 -26.93
CA GLY A 195 -10.26 -4.24 -27.67
C GLY A 195 -11.37 -3.27 -27.28
N LEU A 196 -11.56 -3.01 -25.99
CA LEU A 196 -12.50 -2.02 -25.47
C LEU A 196 -12.18 -0.61 -25.96
N ILE A 197 -10.90 -0.23 -26.00
CA ILE A 197 -10.46 1.07 -26.52
C ILE A 197 -10.82 1.19 -28.01
N ALA A 198 -10.50 0.17 -28.82
CA ALA A 198 -10.83 0.16 -30.25
C ALA A 198 -12.35 0.24 -30.48
N GLN A 199 -13.14 -0.51 -29.74
CA GLN A 199 -14.60 -0.47 -29.77
C GLN A 199 -15.14 0.93 -29.41
N ALA A 200 -14.63 1.54 -28.36
CA ALA A 200 -15.02 2.90 -27.94
C ALA A 200 -14.68 3.97 -28.99
N GLN A 201 -13.69 3.71 -29.84
CA GLN A 201 -13.28 4.56 -30.97
C GLN A 201 -14.01 4.21 -32.28
N GLY A 202 -14.91 3.22 -32.27
CA GLY A 202 -15.68 2.79 -33.45
C GLY A 202 -14.94 1.82 -34.39
N ASP A 203 -13.72 1.39 -34.03
CA ASP A 203 -12.96 0.40 -34.80
C ASP A 203 -13.31 -1.02 -34.37
N ASN A 204 -14.51 -1.43 -34.74
CA ASN A 204 -15.05 -2.77 -34.42
C ASN A 204 -14.20 -3.91 -34.98
N LYS A 205 -13.53 -3.70 -36.13
CA LYS A 205 -12.66 -4.71 -36.73
C LYS A 205 -11.43 -5.00 -35.90
N THR A 206 -10.77 -3.95 -35.43
CA THR A 206 -9.63 -4.08 -34.51
C THR A 206 -10.07 -4.64 -33.16
N ALA A 207 -11.22 -4.19 -32.63
CA ALA A 207 -11.78 -4.70 -31.39
C ALA A 207 -12.03 -6.22 -31.46
N GLU A 208 -12.70 -6.71 -32.52
CA GLU A 208 -12.95 -8.13 -32.77
C GLU A 208 -11.64 -8.93 -32.79
N SER A 209 -10.63 -8.45 -33.52
CA SER A 209 -9.32 -9.11 -33.61
C SER A 209 -8.66 -9.22 -32.22
N LEU A 210 -8.71 -8.18 -31.39
CA LEU A 210 -8.09 -8.14 -30.07
C LEU A 210 -8.82 -9.06 -29.06
N TYR A 211 -10.16 -9.08 -29.07
CA TYR A 211 -10.93 -10.01 -28.26
C TYR A 211 -10.65 -11.47 -28.64
N ASN A 212 -10.57 -11.78 -29.94
CA ASN A 212 -10.21 -13.11 -30.41
C ASN A 212 -8.79 -13.50 -30.00
N GLN A 213 -7.82 -12.57 -30.00
CA GLN A 213 -6.48 -12.84 -29.48
C GLN A 213 -6.50 -13.15 -27.98
N ALA A 214 -7.30 -12.42 -27.18
CA ALA A 214 -7.48 -12.72 -25.74
C ALA A 214 -8.06 -14.12 -25.55
N LEU A 215 -9.09 -14.49 -26.32
CA LEU A 215 -9.75 -15.79 -26.27
C LEU A 215 -8.89 -16.94 -26.80
N ALA A 216 -7.95 -16.67 -27.70
CA ALA A 216 -6.98 -17.67 -28.14
C ALA A 216 -6.01 -18.07 -27.00
N ILE A 217 -5.75 -17.18 -26.05
CA ILE A 217 -4.91 -17.45 -24.86
C ILE A 217 -5.76 -18.08 -23.75
N SER A 218 -6.94 -17.53 -23.49
CA SER A 218 -7.86 -18.00 -22.46
C SER A 218 -9.28 -18.11 -23.03
N PRO A 219 -9.63 -19.28 -23.56
CA PRO A 219 -10.93 -19.48 -24.24
C PRO A 219 -12.14 -19.31 -23.32
N ASP A 220 -11.96 -19.38 -22.01
CA ASP A 220 -13.00 -19.24 -20.99
C ASP A 220 -13.13 -17.82 -20.44
N PHE A 221 -12.27 -16.84 -20.83
CA PHE A 221 -12.32 -15.47 -20.34
C PHE A 221 -13.63 -14.78 -20.73
N LYS A 222 -14.54 -14.69 -19.74
CA LYS A 222 -15.92 -14.23 -19.94
C LYS A 222 -15.99 -12.81 -20.49
N MET A 223 -15.18 -11.89 -19.96
CA MET A 223 -15.22 -10.49 -20.39
C MET A 223 -14.97 -10.32 -21.89
N ALA A 224 -14.01 -11.03 -22.47
CA ALA A 224 -13.75 -10.95 -23.90
C ALA A 224 -14.87 -11.59 -24.74
N LYS A 225 -15.51 -12.67 -24.26
CA LYS A 225 -16.68 -13.27 -24.92
C LYS A 225 -17.85 -12.29 -24.97
N ASP A 226 -18.15 -11.66 -23.83
CA ASP A 226 -19.27 -10.72 -23.72
C ASP A 226 -19.04 -9.48 -24.59
N ASN A 227 -17.81 -8.96 -24.58
CA ASN A 227 -17.41 -7.84 -25.43
C ASN A 227 -17.50 -8.19 -26.92
N LEU A 228 -16.99 -9.34 -27.33
CA LEU A 228 -17.09 -9.81 -28.70
C LEU A 228 -18.55 -9.99 -29.17
N ALA A 229 -19.42 -10.52 -28.31
CA ALA A 229 -20.84 -10.65 -28.57
C ALA A 229 -21.52 -9.28 -28.70
N SER A 230 -21.08 -8.26 -28.01
CA SER A 230 -21.62 -6.90 -28.05
C SER A 230 -21.37 -6.20 -29.40
N LEU A 231 -20.28 -6.55 -30.12
CA LEU A 231 -19.96 -5.98 -31.43
C LEU A 231 -20.94 -6.38 -32.54
N LYS A 232 -21.72 -7.46 -32.33
CA LYS A 232 -22.66 -8.00 -33.32
C LYS A 232 -24.08 -7.45 -33.18
N LYS A 233 -24.31 -6.60 -32.20
CA LYS A 233 -25.61 -5.93 -31.96
C LYS A 233 -25.61 -4.52 -32.55
#